data_aac269209137f5e8a9e0965d7784e42a
#
_entry.id   aac269209137f5e8a9e0965d7784e42a
#
_cell.length_a   1.000
_cell.length_b   1.000
_cell.length_c   1.000
_cell.angle_alpha   90.00
_cell.angle_beta   90.00
_cell.angle_gamma   90.00
#
_symmetry.space_group_name_H-M   'P 1'
#
loop_
_entity.id
_entity.type
_entity.pdbx_description
1 polymer ?
#
loop_
_entity_poly.entity_id
_entity_poly.type
_entity_poly.pdbx_seq_one_letter_code
_entity_poly.pdbx_strand_id
1 'polypeptide(L)'
;MNRLFAALMAILLLALPIAAFAEGETPPAETQAPVTTPEPTPEPTPVADKLIIDSWNLYDGMDRTYQQGYVPRIVNGCCYIIFPLIGETYDGKVTVTADLGATADSPFVFGNYSQTAAGWGRYVFMLEIPLVKGRINGSYPVTLKADYLDVLGQQKQQNFTVFVTVADGKKPKDPDAKEAAEKPELFISACEITPDTVGGNGEFSVNVKIDNIG
;
A
#
# COMPACT_ATOMS: atom_id res chain seq x y z
N MET A 1 2.39 13.67 56.68
CA MET A 1 2.13 15.10 56.33
C MET A 1 1.17 15.13 55.18
N ASN A 2 -0.11 15.36 55.40
CA ASN A 2 -1.15 15.70 54.40
C ASN A 2 -2.53 15.55 55.05
N ARG A 3 -2.82 16.43 55.97
CA ARG A 3 -4.14 16.58 56.63
C ARG A 3 -4.64 18.05 56.62
N LEU A 4 -4.39 18.78 55.53
CA LEU A 4 -4.67 20.20 55.45
C LEU A 4 -5.51 20.66 54.25
N PHE A 5 -6.10 19.73 53.48
CA PHE A 5 -6.94 20.05 52.31
C PHE A 5 -8.43 19.73 52.46
N ALA A 6 -8.90 19.31 53.63
CA ALA A 6 -10.30 18.93 53.87
C ALA A 6 -11.15 20.00 54.60
N ALA A 7 -10.67 21.21 54.78
CA ALA A 7 -11.34 22.22 55.63
C ALA A 7 -11.82 23.48 54.88
N LEU A 8 -11.86 23.53 53.54
CA LEU A 8 -12.26 24.77 52.82
C LEU A 8 -13.49 24.62 51.92
N MET A 9 -14.32 23.61 52.09
CA MET A 9 -15.52 23.38 51.25
C MET A 9 -16.84 23.34 52.05
N ALA A 10 -16.89 23.89 53.29
CA ALA A 10 -18.08 23.83 54.16
C ALA A 10 -18.68 25.17 54.58
N ILE A 11 -18.38 26.27 53.91
CA ILE A 11 -18.96 27.57 54.24
C ILE A 11 -19.34 28.31 52.94
N LEU A 12 -20.43 27.88 52.29
CA LEU A 12 -21.16 28.70 51.30
C LEU A 12 -22.57 28.16 51.03
N LEU A 13 -23.34 27.98 52.11
CA LEU A 13 -24.74 27.56 52.01
C LEU A 13 -25.55 28.16 53.17
N LEU A 14 -25.69 29.49 53.20
CA LEU A 14 -26.67 30.16 54.07
C LEU A 14 -26.75 31.67 53.73
N ALA A 15 -27.52 31.99 52.66
CA ALA A 15 -28.15 33.29 52.53
C ALA A 15 -29.27 33.21 51.47
N LEU A 16 -30.46 32.75 51.87
CA LEU A 16 -31.69 32.97 51.11
C LEU A 16 -32.36 34.20 51.73
N PRO A 17 -32.64 35.29 51.00
CA PRO A 17 -33.59 36.31 51.44
C PRO A 17 -35.02 35.88 51.12
N ILE A 18 -35.87 35.81 52.13
CA ILE A 18 -37.32 35.71 52.03
C ILE A 18 -37.83 37.12 51.57
N ALA A 19 -38.37 37.16 50.34
CA ALA A 19 -39.09 38.35 49.86
C ALA A 19 -40.57 38.11 50.01
N ALA A 20 -41.22 39.05 50.74
CA ALA A 20 -42.62 39.05 51.06
C ALA A 20 -43.51 39.28 49.83
N PHE A 21 -44.68 38.61 49.85
CA PHE A 21 -45.79 38.86 48.95
C PHE A 21 -46.36 40.27 49.14
N ALA A 22 -46.49 41.05 48.07
CA ALA A 22 -47.37 42.17 47.95
C ALA A 22 -48.28 41.92 46.73
N GLU A 23 -49.58 41.81 47.02
CA GLU A 23 -50.65 41.82 46.02
C GLU A 23 -50.77 43.24 45.41
N GLY A 24 -51.03 43.26 44.11
CA GLY A 24 -51.59 44.41 43.44
C GLY A 24 -51.02 44.75 42.09
N GLU A 25 -51.94 44.79 41.12
CA GLU A 25 -51.91 45.40 39.81
C GLU A 25 -51.40 44.57 38.65
N THR A 26 -52.37 44.21 37.77
CA THR A 26 -52.21 43.60 36.44
C THR A 26 -51.58 44.64 35.50
N PRO A 27 -50.36 44.47 35.00
CA PRO A 27 -49.82 45.27 33.91
C PRO A 27 -50.33 44.78 32.53
N PRO A 28 -50.39 45.69 31.53
CA PRO A 28 -50.85 45.35 30.20
C PRO A 28 -49.89 44.32 29.49
N ALA A 29 -50.48 43.48 28.63
CA ALA A 29 -49.79 42.46 27.88
C ALA A 29 -48.58 43.02 27.12
N GLU A 30 -47.37 42.72 27.59
CA GLU A 30 -46.15 42.89 26.82
C GLU A 30 -46.09 41.81 25.73
N THR A 31 -46.05 42.29 24.49
CA THR A 31 -45.78 41.47 23.32
C THR A 31 -44.40 40.83 23.51
N GLN A 32 -44.39 39.52 23.83
CA GLN A 32 -43.15 38.76 23.91
C GLN A 32 -42.45 38.80 22.55
N ALA A 33 -41.25 39.37 22.51
CA ALA A 33 -40.33 39.24 21.38
C ALA A 33 -40.08 37.73 21.08
N PRO A 34 -39.96 37.35 19.81
CA PRO A 34 -39.71 35.96 19.47
C PRO A 34 -38.44 35.46 20.15
N VAL A 35 -38.56 34.38 20.94
CA VAL A 35 -37.45 33.68 21.54
C VAL A 35 -36.64 33.09 20.36
N THR A 36 -35.53 33.70 20.04
CA THR A 36 -34.55 33.11 19.10
C THR A 36 -33.98 31.87 19.75
N THR A 37 -34.44 30.70 19.30
CA THR A 37 -33.82 29.42 19.63
C THR A 37 -32.33 29.51 19.23
N PRO A 38 -31.37 29.28 20.15
CA PRO A 38 -29.95 29.29 19.78
C PRO A 38 -29.74 28.27 18.67
N GLU A 39 -29.10 28.73 17.60
CA GLU A 39 -28.68 27.87 16.49
C GLU A 39 -27.82 26.75 17.06
N PRO A 40 -28.07 25.43 16.71
CA PRO A 40 -27.30 24.34 17.24
C PRO A 40 -25.82 24.58 16.90
N THR A 41 -24.98 24.63 17.93
CA THR A 41 -23.52 24.64 17.74
C THR A 41 -23.14 23.46 16.85
N PRO A 42 -22.43 23.67 15.73
CA PRO A 42 -22.03 22.55 14.86
C PRO A 42 -21.25 21.55 15.70
N GLU A 43 -21.69 20.29 15.66
CA GLU A 43 -20.94 19.20 16.27
C GLU A 43 -19.52 19.19 15.68
N PRO A 44 -18.47 19.02 16.52
CA PRO A 44 -17.10 18.95 16.03
C PRO A 44 -17.03 17.82 15.01
N THR A 45 -16.64 18.16 13.78
CA THR A 45 -16.40 17.16 12.71
C THR A 45 -15.41 16.13 13.26
N PRO A 46 -15.73 14.82 13.26
CA PRO A 46 -14.83 13.82 13.80
C PRO A 46 -13.50 13.94 13.05
N VAL A 47 -12.42 14.17 13.78
CA VAL A 47 -11.05 14.17 13.25
C VAL A 47 -10.87 12.84 12.57
N ALA A 48 -10.43 12.84 11.31
CA ALA A 48 -10.27 11.62 10.54
C ALA A 48 -9.20 10.76 11.22
N ASP A 49 -9.64 9.71 11.90
CA ASP A 49 -8.84 8.75 12.67
C ASP A 49 -8.09 7.78 11.73
N LYS A 50 -7.50 8.34 10.65
CA LYS A 50 -6.85 7.58 9.60
C LYS A 50 -5.50 8.21 9.25
N LEU A 51 -4.53 7.34 9.08
CA LEU A 51 -3.26 7.73 8.46
C LEU A 51 -3.49 7.98 6.97
N ILE A 52 -2.84 8.99 6.43
CA ILE A 52 -2.85 9.31 5.00
C ILE A 52 -1.42 9.42 4.47
N ILE A 53 -1.23 9.14 3.19
CA ILE A 53 0.07 9.33 2.55
C ILE A 53 0.36 10.84 2.46
N ASP A 54 1.54 11.26 2.92
CA ASP A 54 2.02 12.62 2.67
C ASP A 54 2.40 12.74 1.20
N SER A 55 1.44 13.20 0.40
CA SER A 55 1.60 13.28 -1.05
C SER A 55 2.28 14.55 -1.53
N TRP A 56 2.48 15.54 -0.66
CA TRP A 56 2.96 16.87 -1.04
C TRP A 56 4.46 17.07 -0.78
N ASN A 57 5.00 16.41 0.23
CA ASN A 57 6.40 16.60 0.62
C ASN A 57 7.34 15.63 -0.10
N LEU A 58 8.54 16.12 -0.41
CA LEU A 58 9.63 15.32 -0.94
C LEU A 58 10.48 14.83 0.23
N TYR A 59 10.76 13.53 0.26
CA TYR A 59 11.60 12.90 1.27
C TYR A 59 12.92 12.41 0.69
N ASP A 60 13.90 12.21 1.55
CA ASP A 60 15.20 11.68 1.12
C ASP A 60 15.04 10.33 0.40
N GLY A 61 15.72 10.19 -0.74
CA GLY A 61 15.61 9.03 -1.62
C GLY A 61 14.46 9.06 -2.62
N MET A 62 13.60 10.10 -2.63
CA MET A 62 12.54 10.30 -3.63
C MET A 62 12.99 11.26 -4.73
N ASP A 63 12.66 10.94 -5.97
CA ASP A 63 12.88 11.83 -7.13
C ASP A 63 11.68 12.79 -7.35
N ARG A 64 10.48 12.42 -6.87
CA ARG A 64 9.25 13.19 -6.98
C ARG A 64 8.28 12.81 -5.85
N THR A 65 7.34 13.69 -5.55
CA THR A 65 6.32 13.45 -4.52
C THR A 65 5.29 12.44 -4.99
N TYR A 66 4.49 11.91 -4.06
CA TYR A 66 3.37 11.01 -4.41
C TYR A 66 2.35 11.70 -5.33
N GLN A 67 2.08 12.99 -5.12
CA GLN A 67 1.22 13.78 -6.00
C GLN A 67 1.79 13.91 -7.42
N GLN A 68 3.10 13.94 -7.57
CA GLN A 68 3.80 14.00 -8.85
C GLN A 68 4.02 12.61 -9.48
N GLY A 69 3.45 11.55 -8.89
CA GLY A 69 3.58 10.17 -9.36
C GLY A 69 4.89 9.53 -8.93
N TYR A 70 5.15 9.49 -7.62
CA TYR A 70 6.29 8.77 -7.03
C TYR A 70 6.37 7.34 -7.55
N VAL A 71 7.58 6.91 -7.92
CA VAL A 71 7.90 5.54 -8.32
C VAL A 71 9.09 5.07 -7.49
N PRO A 72 9.01 3.89 -6.83
CA PRO A 72 10.12 3.30 -6.10
C PRO A 72 11.34 3.09 -7.00
N ARG A 73 12.52 3.38 -6.46
CA ARG A 73 13.80 3.23 -7.18
C ARG A 73 14.31 1.81 -7.09
N ILE A 74 14.87 1.31 -8.19
CA ILE A 74 15.60 0.05 -8.22
C ILE A 74 17.08 0.35 -8.39
N VAL A 75 17.87 -0.06 -7.41
CA VAL A 75 19.33 0.15 -7.39
C VAL A 75 20.01 -1.14 -6.93
N ASN A 76 21.01 -1.61 -7.67
CA ASN A 76 21.79 -2.81 -7.31
C ASN A 76 20.95 -4.05 -7.03
N GLY A 77 19.82 -4.21 -7.72
CA GLY A 77 18.92 -5.37 -7.53
C GLY A 77 18.04 -5.30 -6.28
N CYS A 78 17.93 -4.14 -5.64
CA CYS A 78 17.01 -3.87 -4.55
C CYS A 78 16.03 -2.76 -4.95
N CYS A 79 14.77 -2.92 -4.57
CA CYS A 79 13.74 -1.91 -4.67
C CYS A 79 13.68 -1.12 -3.36
N TYR A 80 13.74 0.20 -3.44
CA TYR A 80 13.64 1.12 -2.31
C TYR A 80 12.30 1.83 -2.36
N ILE A 81 11.42 1.52 -1.40
CA ILE A 81 10.11 2.15 -1.25
C ILE A 81 10.19 3.16 -0.12
N ILE A 82 10.06 4.45 -0.44
CA ILE A 82 9.91 5.51 0.55
C ILE A 82 8.42 5.73 0.76
N PHE A 83 7.96 5.53 2.00
CA PHE A 83 6.54 5.57 2.32
C PHE A 83 6.27 6.51 3.50
N PRO A 84 5.90 7.78 3.24
CA PRO A 84 5.59 8.75 4.27
C PRO A 84 4.10 8.72 4.62
N LEU A 85 3.81 8.64 5.91
CA LEU A 85 2.46 8.75 6.45
C LEU A 85 2.34 9.96 7.36
N ILE A 86 1.16 10.59 7.35
CA ILE A 86 0.76 11.64 8.29
C ILE A 86 -0.56 11.27 8.96
N GLY A 87 -0.68 11.64 10.23
CA GLY A 87 -1.84 11.40 11.07
C GLY A 87 -1.43 11.24 12.54
N GLU A 88 -2.38 11.35 13.43
CA GLU A 88 -2.14 11.21 14.86
C GLU A 88 -2.33 9.75 15.30
N THR A 89 -1.47 9.29 16.21
CA THR A 89 -1.56 7.97 16.84
C THR A 89 -1.40 8.12 18.35
N TYR A 90 -1.94 7.18 19.12
CA TYR A 90 -1.96 7.24 20.59
C TYR A 90 -0.56 7.23 21.20
N ASP A 91 0.31 6.38 20.69
CA ASP A 91 1.67 6.16 21.23
C ASP A 91 2.78 6.75 20.35
N GLY A 92 2.41 7.50 19.29
CA GLY A 92 3.37 8.06 18.35
C GLY A 92 4.13 7.01 17.54
N LYS A 93 3.57 5.81 17.34
CA LYS A 93 4.23 4.72 16.61
C LYS A 93 3.35 4.18 15.50
N VAL A 94 3.99 3.82 14.39
CA VAL A 94 3.37 3.11 13.27
C VAL A 94 4.33 2.03 12.80
N THR A 95 3.81 0.82 12.59
CA THR A 95 4.58 -0.28 11.98
C THR A 95 4.03 -0.55 10.60
N VAL A 96 4.90 -0.51 9.59
CA VAL A 96 4.54 -0.84 8.20
C VAL A 96 5.19 -2.15 7.80
N THR A 97 4.39 -3.06 7.26
CA THR A 97 4.84 -4.35 6.73
C THR A 97 4.47 -4.45 5.26
N ALA A 98 5.42 -4.82 4.41
CA ALA A 98 5.18 -5.03 2.99
C ALA A 98 4.66 -6.46 2.73
N ASP A 99 3.49 -6.53 2.09
CA ASP A 99 2.94 -7.77 1.52
C ASP A 99 3.21 -7.75 0.00
N LEU A 100 4.09 -8.63 -0.44
CA LEU A 100 4.59 -8.68 -1.81
C LEU A 100 3.71 -9.51 -2.75
N GLY A 101 2.64 -10.12 -2.21
CA GLY A 101 1.85 -11.10 -2.92
C GLY A 101 2.62 -12.41 -3.17
N ALA A 102 1.93 -13.52 -3.15
CA ALA A 102 2.51 -14.85 -3.39
C ALA A 102 2.19 -15.30 -4.83
N THR A 103 2.82 -14.69 -5.84
CA THR A 103 2.70 -15.11 -7.24
C THR A 103 4.01 -15.71 -7.73
N ALA A 104 3.92 -16.72 -8.61
CA ALA A 104 5.10 -17.37 -9.20
C ALA A 104 5.99 -16.40 -9.98
N ASP A 105 5.38 -15.33 -10.53
CA ASP A 105 6.06 -14.30 -11.35
C ASP A 105 6.45 -13.05 -10.52
N SER A 106 6.35 -13.13 -9.19
CA SER A 106 6.76 -12.02 -8.32
C SER A 106 8.25 -11.70 -8.52
N PRO A 107 8.62 -10.43 -8.79
CA PRO A 107 10.00 -10.04 -8.95
C PRO A 107 10.76 -9.93 -7.62
N PHE A 108 10.05 -10.04 -6.49
CA PHE A 108 10.59 -9.81 -5.17
C PHE A 108 11.13 -11.10 -4.55
N VAL A 109 12.22 -10.99 -3.81
CA VAL A 109 12.66 -12.06 -2.93
C VAL A 109 11.67 -12.17 -1.78
N PHE A 110 11.15 -13.38 -1.54
CA PHE A 110 10.23 -13.61 -0.43
C PHE A 110 10.92 -13.35 0.91
N GLY A 111 10.26 -12.58 1.77
CA GLY A 111 10.79 -12.21 3.08
C GLY A 111 9.79 -11.39 3.89
N ASN A 112 10.10 -11.16 5.14
CA ASN A 112 9.33 -10.24 5.99
C ASN A 112 10.02 -8.88 5.99
N TYR A 113 9.41 -7.90 5.36
CA TYR A 113 9.91 -6.52 5.25
C TYR A 113 9.01 -5.63 6.09
N SER A 114 9.43 -5.39 7.32
CA SER A 114 8.68 -4.59 8.29
C SER A 114 9.58 -3.53 8.91
N GLN A 115 9.04 -2.34 9.12
CA GLN A 115 9.72 -1.23 9.77
C GLN A 115 8.76 -0.50 10.71
N THR A 116 9.25 -0.10 11.89
CA THR A 116 8.52 0.75 12.82
C THR A 116 9.13 2.13 12.83
N ALA A 117 8.31 3.15 12.63
CA ALA A 117 8.67 4.55 12.80
C ALA A 117 8.01 5.11 14.05
N ALA A 118 8.74 5.98 14.77
CA ALA A 118 8.22 6.73 15.91
C ALA A 118 8.26 8.22 15.59
N GLY A 119 7.20 8.93 15.95
CA GLY A 119 7.04 10.36 15.70
C GLY A 119 5.70 10.87 16.19
N TRP A 120 5.45 12.17 15.99
CA TRP A 120 4.17 12.77 16.31
C TRP A 120 3.59 13.39 15.05
N GLY A 121 2.63 12.65 14.45
CA GLY A 121 1.90 13.11 13.28
C GLY A 121 2.61 12.92 11.93
N ARG A 122 3.87 12.47 11.89
CA ARG A 122 4.59 12.18 10.64
C ARG A 122 5.52 10.98 10.82
N TYR A 123 5.40 10.00 9.91
CA TYR A 123 6.13 8.73 9.92
C TYR A 123 6.70 8.47 8.55
N VAL A 124 8.01 8.23 8.44
CA VAL A 124 8.67 7.96 7.17
C VAL A 124 9.31 6.58 7.23
N PHE A 125 9.00 5.76 6.24
CA PHE A 125 9.52 4.40 6.10
C PHE A 125 10.38 4.31 4.86
N MET A 126 11.47 3.56 4.94
CA MET A 126 12.31 3.17 3.81
C MET A 126 12.42 1.65 3.81
N LEU A 127 11.66 1.01 2.96
CA LEU A 127 11.69 -0.45 2.82
C LEU A 127 12.64 -0.82 1.68
N GLU A 128 13.64 -1.63 2.00
CA GLU A 128 14.57 -2.21 1.05
C GLU A 128 14.15 -3.64 0.76
N ILE A 129 13.73 -3.91 -0.49
CA ILE A 129 13.20 -5.20 -0.91
C ILE A 129 14.07 -5.75 -2.03
N PRO A 130 14.84 -6.83 -1.79
CA PRO A 130 15.66 -7.46 -2.83
C PRO A 130 14.81 -8.04 -3.96
N LEU A 131 15.32 -7.96 -5.18
CA LEU A 131 14.68 -8.48 -6.38
C LEU A 131 15.37 -9.76 -6.85
N VAL A 132 14.60 -10.70 -7.39
CA VAL A 132 15.14 -11.93 -7.98
C VAL A 132 15.91 -11.64 -9.26
N LYS A 133 16.98 -12.41 -9.55
CA LYS A 133 17.85 -12.19 -10.73
C LYS A 133 17.11 -12.41 -12.05
N GLY A 134 16.13 -13.30 -12.07
CA GLY A 134 15.38 -13.68 -13.27
C GLY A 134 14.08 -12.90 -13.47
N ARG A 135 13.91 -11.75 -12.79
CA ARG A 135 12.70 -10.94 -12.81
C ARG A 135 12.24 -10.55 -14.22
N ILE A 136 10.93 -10.42 -14.37
CA ILE A 136 10.30 -10.00 -15.62
C ILE A 136 9.98 -8.50 -15.51
N ASN A 137 10.08 -7.78 -16.63
CA ASN A 137 9.68 -6.38 -16.69
C ASN A 137 8.16 -6.26 -16.50
N GLY A 138 7.74 -5.28 -15.74
CA GLY A 138 6.33 -5.05 -15.44
C GLY A 138 6.11 -4.09 -14.29
N SER A 139 4.85 -3.86 -13.98
CA SER A 139 4.42 -3.08 -12.82
C SER A 139 3.78 -4.02 -11.80
N TYR A 140 4.32 -4.04 -10.60
CA TYR A 140 3.96 -5.00 -9.55
C TYR A 140 3.41 -4.26 -8.34
N PRO A 141 2.20 -4.59 -7.89
CA PRO A 141 1.64 -4.00 -6.69
C PRO A 141 2.32 -4.56 -5.44
N VAL A 142 2.66 -3.68 -4.52
CA VAL A 142 3.10 -4.01 -3.15
C VAL A 142 2.08 -3.42 -2.20
N THR A 143 1.47 -4.25 -1.37
CA THR A 143 0.55 -3.80 -0.33
C THR A 143 1.32 -3.50 0.94
N LEU A 144 1.26 -2.25 1.39
CA LEU A 144 1.86 -1.80 2.64
C LEU A 144 0.78 -1.78 3.71
N LYS A 145 0.93 -2.65 4.72
CA LYS A 145 0.02 -2.77 5.87
C LYS A 145 0.57 -1.90 6.99
N ALA A 146 -0.15 -0.87 7.37
CA ALA A 146 0.20 0.02 8.47
C ALA A 146 -0.61 -0.36 9.71
N ASP A 147 0.07 -0.81 10.76
CA ASP A 147 -0.49 -1.14 12.07
C ASP A 147 -0.16 -0.03 13.06
N TYR A 148 -1.16 0.47 13.77
CA TYR A 148 -1.01 1.56 14.74
C TYR A 148 -2.13 1.55 15.79
N LEU A 149 -1.95 2.32 16.86
CA LEU A 149 -3.02 2.64 17.81
C LEU A 149 -3.63 3.98 17.41
N ASP A 150 -4.95 4.01 17.21
CA ASP A 150 -5.67 5.26 16.95
C ASP A 150 -5.60 6.21 18.17
N VAL A 151 -6.12 7.43 18.03
CA VAL A 151 -6.09 8.45 19.12
C VAL A 151 -6.80 7.99 20.40
N LEU A 152 -7.66 6.96 20.31
CA LEU A 152 -8.35 6.35 21.44
C LEU A 152 -7.60 5.11 21.99
N GLY A 153 -6.43 4.77 21.46
CA GLY A 153 -5.65 3.61 21.85
C GLY A 153 -6.18 2.27 21.30
N GLN A 154 -7.07 2.30 20.30
CA GLN A 154 -7.57 1.10 19.65
C GLN A 154 -6.63 0.67 18.52
N GLN A 155 -6.38 -0.65 18.42
CA GLN A 155 -5.60 -1.22 17.34
C GLN A 155 -6.30 -1.01 15.99
N LYS A 156 -5.60 -0.43 15.03
CA LYS A 156 -6.05 -0.22 13.65
C LYS A 156 -5.02 -0.76 12.67
N GLN A 157 -5.52 -1.18 11.51
CA GLN A 157 -4.71 -1.54 10.37
C GLN A 157 -5.26 -0.85 9.13
N GLN A 158 -4.38 -0.25 8.33
CA GLN A 158 -4.71 0.31 7.02
C GLN A 158 -3.80 -0.27 5.95
N ASN A 159 -4.38 -0.50 4.77
CA ASN A 159 -3.64 -1.01 3.63
C ASN A 159 -3.49 0.08 2.57
N PHE A 160 -2.28 0.18 2.04
CA PHE A 160 -1.92 1.08 0.95
C PHE A 160 -1.26 0.27 -0.16
N THR A 161 -1.46 0.66 -1.41
CA THR A 161 -0.82 -0.02 -2.54
C THR A 161 0.16 0.92 -3.21
N VAL A 162 1.40 0.45 -3.38
CA VAL A 162 2.46 1.13 -4.14
C VAL A 162 2.84 0.23 -5.30
N PHE A 163 3.01 0.82 -6.49
CA PHE A 163 3.41 0.07 -7.68
C PHE A 163 4.92 0.20 -7.89
N VAL A 164 5.58 -0.96 -8.01
CA VAL A 164 7.01 -1.06 -8.33
C VAL A 164 7.15 -1.39 -9.81
N THR A 165 7.82 -0.52 -10.57
CA THR A 165 8.07 -0.74 -12.00
C THR A 165 9.44 -1.36 -12.21
N VAL A 166 9.46 -2.59 -12.68
CA VAL A 166 10.69 -3.31 -13.07
C VAL A 166 10.91 -3.10 -14.57
N ALA A 167 12.06 -2.51 -14.93
CA ALA A 167 12.43 -2.24 -16.33
C ALA A 167 13.79 -2.84 -16.71
N ASP A 168 14.51 -3.44 -15.75
CA ASP A 168 15.85 -4.01 -15.88
C ASP A 168 15.86 -5.54 -15.90
N GLY A 169 14.69 -6.15 -16.04
CA GLY A 169 14.49 -7.60 -16.12
C GLY A 169 14.36 -8.12 -17.55
N LYS A 170 13.86 -9.35 -17.66
CA LYS A 170 13.52 -9.98 -18.95
C LYS A 170 12.24 -9.36 -19.50
N LYS A 171 12.12 -9.29 -20.82
CA LYS A 171 10.83 -8.91 -21.44
C LYS A 171 9.74 -9.92 -21.07
N PRO A 172 8.50 -9.47 -20.83
CA PRO A 172 7.38 -10.39 -20.68
C PRO A 172 7.28 -11.30 -21.90
N LYS A 173 6.94 -12.58 -21.69
CA LYS A 173 6.64 -13.50 -22.79
C LYS A 173 5.37 -12.97 -23.48
N ASP A 174 5.46 -12.70 -24.78
CA ASP A 174 4.30 -12.28 -25.56
C ASP A 174 3.29 -13.44 -25.57
N PRO A 175 2.07 -13.29 -25.04
CA PRO A 175 1.08 -14.37 -25.04
C PRO A 175 0.66 -14.79 -26.43
N ASP A 176 0.81 -13.90 -27.44
CA ASP A 176 0.51 -14.16 -28.84
C ASP A 176 1.76 -14.55 -29.66
N ALA A 177 2.94 -14.50 -29.06
CA ALA A 177 4.12 -15.08 -29.67
C ALA A 177 3.86 -16.59 -29.81
N LYS A 178 3.43 -17.01 -31.00
CA LYS A 178 3.53 -18.41 -31.39
C LYS A 178 4.95 -18.83 -31.00
N GLU A 179 5.07 -19.78 -30.08
CA GLU A 179 6.36 -20.46 -29.88
C GLU A 179 6.90 -20.68 -31.28
N ALA A 180 8.04 -20.04 -31.57
CA ALA A 180 8.68 -20.27 -32.86
C ALA A 180 8.84 -21.77 -32.90
N ALA A 181 7.97 -22.43 -33.68
CA ALA A 181 8.03 -23.86 -33.82
C ALA A 181 9.49 -24.15 -34.17
N GLU A 182 10.16 -24.90 -33.31
CA GLU A 182 11.53 -25.26 -33.53
C GLU A 182 11.59 -25.69 -34.99
N LYS A 183 12.40 -24.99 -35.81
CA LYS A 183 12.45 -25.29 -37.22
C LYS A 183 12.94 -26.72 -37.32
N PRO A 184 12.17 -27.64 -37.93
CA PRO A 184 12.61 -29.01 -38.02
C PRO A 184 13.94 -29.04 -38.78
N GLU A 185 14.98 -29.47 -38.10
CA GLU A 185 16.29 -29.67 -38.70
C GLU A 185 16.35 -31.13 -39.18
N LEU A 186 16.12 -31.31 -40.50
CA LEU A 186 16.09 -32.65 -41.11
C LEU A 186 17.49 -33.02 -41.53
N PHE A 187 17.96 -34.20 -41.08
CA PHE A 187 19.25 -34.75 -41.40
C PHE A 187 19.07 -36.08 -42.08
N ILE A 188 19.75 -36.27 -43.23
CA ILE A 188 19.79 -37.57 -43.90
C ILE A 188 20.83 -38.45 -43.20
N SER A 189 20.39 -39.43 -42.42
CA SER A 189 21.24 -40.29 -41.62
C SER A 189 21.74 -41.53 -42.37
N ALA A 190 21.04 -41.93 -43.40
CA ALA A 190 21.48 -43.06 -44.28
C ALA A 190 20.89 -42.93 -45.68
N CYS A 191 21.62 -43.34 -46.65
CA CYS A 191 21.18 -43.48 -48.04
C CYS A 191 21.75 -44.85 -48.63
N GLU A 192 20.85 -45.73 -48.96
CA GLU A 192 21.21 -47.04 -49.52
C GLU A 192 20.62 -47.13 -50.91
N ILE A 193 21.44 -47.62 -51.86
CA ILE A 193 21.05 -47.89 -53.24
C ILE A 193 21.10 -49.38 -53.48
N THR A 194 20.02 -49.96 -53.98
CA THR A 194 19.94 -51.40 -54.23
C THR A 194 19.41 -51.64 -55.65
N PRO A 195 20.16 -52.42 -56.53
CA PRO A 195 21.50 -52.90 -56.29
C PRO A 195 22.62 -51.88 -56.42
N ASP A 196 23.83 -52.14 -55.88
CA ASP A 196 24.96 -51.20 -55.87
C ASP A 196 25.46 -50.83 -57.27
N THR A 197 25.20 -51.68 -58.24
CA THR A 197 25.53 -51.45 -59.64
C THR A 197 24.31 -51.66 -60.53
N VAL A 198 23.95 -50.62 -61.30
CA VAL A 198 22.81 -50.62 -62.19
C VAL A 198 23.31 -50.71 -63.63
N GLY A 199 22.93 -51.77 -64.35
CA GLY A 199 23.18 -51.88 -65.78
C GLY A 199 22.25 -50.94 -66.55
N GLY A 200 22.67 -50.56 -67.79
CA GLY A 200 21.89 -49.64 -68.60
C GLY A 200 20.50 -50.19 -68.98
N ASN A 201 19.45 -49.89 -68.34
CA ASN A 201 18.05 -50.25 -68.30
C ASN A 201 17.62 -51.03 -67.05
N GLY A 202 18.44 -51.10 -65.99
CA GLY A 202 18.09 -51.76 -64.74
C GLY A 202 17.30 -50.86 -63.84
N GLU A 203 16.37 -51.45 -63.10
CA GLU A 203 15.65 -50.72 -62.00
C GLU A 203 16.51 -50.68 -60.72
N PHE A 204 16.48 -49.61 -60.01
CA PHE A 204 17.13 -49.49 -58.72
C PHE A 204 16.17 -48.79 -57.71
N SER A 205 16.37 -49.05 -56.43
CA SER A 205 15.69 -48.39 -55.33
C SER A 205 16.67 -47.61 -54.48
N VAL A 206 16.24 -46.42 -54.03
CA VAL A 206 17.00 -45.60 -53.11
C VAL A 206 16.21 -45.50 -51.83
N ASN A 207 16.76 -46.00 -50.72
CA ASN A 207 16.23 -45.87 -49.37
C ASN A 207 16.95 -44.75 -48.68
N VAL A 208 16.20 -43.69 -48.31
CA VAL A 208 16.75 -42.56 -47.60
C VAL A 208 16.14 -42.55 -46.21
N LYS A 209 16.97 -42.60 -45.16
CA LYS A 209 16.56 -42.39 -43.78
C LYS A 209 16.76 -40.93 -43.40
N ILE A 210 15.66 -40.26 -42.98
CA ILE A 210 15.66 -38.87 -42.58
C ILE A 210 15.31 -38.81 -41.08
N ASP A 211 16.20 -38.27 -40.28
CA ASP A 211 15.97 -38.00 -38.85
C ASP A 211 15.70 -36.50 -38.62
N ASN A 212 14.74 -36.19 -37.74
CA ASN A 212 14.52 -34.84 -37.29
C ASN A 212 15.35 -34.65 -36.01
N ILE A 213 16.29 -33.68 -36.00
CA ILE A 213 17.22 -33.41 -34.92
C ILE A 213 16.98 -32.02 -34.30
N GLY A 214 15.94 -31.23 -34.75
CA GLY A 214 15.55 -29.93 -34.26
C GLY A 214 14.36 -29.98 -33.30
#